data_8e0a6b2a88c29a750d37e15a726cfcb8
#
_entry.id   8e0a6b2a88c29a750d37e15a726cfcb8
#
_cell.length_a   1.000
_cell.length_b   1.000
_cell.length_c   1.000
_cell.angle_alpha   90.00
_cell.angle_beta   90.00
_cell.angle_gamma   90.00
#
_symmetry.space_group_name_H-M   'P 1'
#
loop_
_entity.id
_entity.type
_entity.pdbx_description
1 polymer ?
#
loop_
_entity_poly.entity_id
_entity_poly.type
_entity_poly.pdbx_seq_one_letter_code
_entity_poly.pdbx_strand_id
1 'polypeptide(L)'
;MKKKGVCAYTQADVKMIRRFKDTDREIFIEMAEEFYNSPAVLHSIPISRHSDTFDEIIKGGCYLDGYMFEYEGQPAGFGVTAKTYSPEAGGIVIWVEDLYIRPQFRSKGLGRLLFEELERNGDPRLKRIRLEVEEGNIKAISLYKRLGFRHLPYGQMVKEL
;
A
#
# COMPACT_ATOMS: atom_id res chain seq x y z
N MET A 1 -12.91 -46.12 28.13
CA MET A 1 -12.61 -45.57 26.81
C MET A 1 -12.54 -44.05 26.94
N LYS A 2 -11.32 -43.46 26.90
CA LYS A 2 -11.12 -42.00 26.96
C LYS A 2 -11.20 -41.44 25.54
N LYS A 3 -12.19 -40.57 25.27
CA LYS A 3 -12.27 -39.82 24.01
C LYS A 3 -11.08 -38.85 23.93
N LYS A 4 -10.21 -39.05 22.93
CA LYS A 4 -9.16 -38.11 22.56
C LYS A 4 -9.81 -36.83 22.04
N GLY A 5 -9.59 -35.71 22.71
CA GLY A 5 -9.98 -34.40 22.26
C GLY A 5 -9.25 -34.09 20.96
N VAL A 6 -10.01 -33.70 19.92
CA VAL A 6 -9.50 -33.14 18.69
C VAL A 6 -8.92 -31.75 19.03
N CYS A 7 -7.61 -31.62 18.94
CA CYS A 7 -6.96 -30.34 19.03
C CYS A 7 -7.39 -29.52 17.79
N ALA A 8 -8.24 -28.52 17.99
CA ALA A 8 -8.54 -27.55 16.93
C ALA A 8 -7.27 -26.75 16.66
N TYR A 9 -6.60 -27.02 15.56
CA TYR A 9 -5.60 -26.13 15.02
C TYR A 9 -6.31 -24.81 14.66
N THR A 10 -6.09 -23.77 15.42
CA THR A 10 -6.41 -22.41 15.01
C THR A 10 -5.54 -22.12 13.79
N GLN A 11 -6.17 -22.05 12.63
CA GLN A 11 -5.55 -21.61 11.40
C GLN A 11 -5.03 -20.20 11.67
N ALA A 12 -3.71 -20.02 11.68
CA ALA A 12 -3.13 -18.69 11.82
C ALA A 12 -3.57 -17.86 10.62
N ASP A 13 -4.05 -16.64 10.87
CA ASP A 13 -4.47 -15.68 9.83
C ASP A 13 -3.40 -15.57 8.74
N VAL A 14 -3.64 -16.12 7.56
CA VAL A 14 -2.68 -16.09 6.45
C VAL A 14 -2.77 -14.74 5.79
N LYS A 15 -1.71 -13.94 5.97
CA LYS A 15 -1.54 -12.61 5.36
C LYS A 15 -0.43 -12.67 4.33
N MET A 16 -0.66 -12.08 3.18
CA MET A 16 0.33 -12.04 2.12
C MET A 16 0.35 -10.68 1.42
N ILE A 17 1.53 -10.28 0.96
CA ILE A 17 1.73 -9.19 0.01
C ILE A 17 2.47 -9.77 -1.21
N ARG A 18 2.07 -9.37 -2.40
CA ARG A 18 2.71 -9.73 -3.65
C ARG A 18 2.61 -8.61 -4.68
N ARG A 19 3.43 -8.67 -5.71
CA ARG A 19 3.30 -7.78 -6.88
C ARG A 19 1.99 -8.02 -7.61
N PHE A 20 1.51 -6.98 -8.32
CA PHE A 20 0.37 -7.12 -9.22
C PHE A 20 0.65 -8.15 -10.33
N LYS A 21 -0.42 -8.80 -10.78
CA LYS A 21 -0.47 -9.66 -11.97
C LYS A 21 -1.49 -9.10 -12.94
N ASP A 22 -1.39 -9.44 -14.21
CA ASP A 22 -2.37 -9.02 -15.24
C ASP A 22 -3.82 -9.31 -14.84
N THR A 23 -4.05 -10.40 -14.12
CA THR A 23 -5.37 -10.83 -13.64
C THR A 23 -5.94 -9.97 -12.51
N ASP A 24 -5.17 -9.04 -11.94
CA ASP A 24 -5.63 -8.20 -10.84
C ASP A 24 -6.34 -6.92 -11.30
N ARG A 25 -6.44 -6.67 -12.61
CA ARG A 25 -6.94 -5.42 -13.17
C ARG A 25 -8.31 -5.02 -12.60
N GLU A 26 -9.28 -5.91 -12.70
CA GLU A 26 -10.65 -5.60 -12.30
C GLU A 26 -10.76 -5.34 -10.81
N ILE A 27 -10.15 -6.20 -10.00
CA ILE A 27 -10.19 -6.05 -8.54
C ILE A 27 -9.38 -4.84 -8.05
N PHE A 28 -8.29 -4.47 -8.74
CA PHE A 28 -7.56 -3.24 -8.44
C PHE A 28 -8.42 -2.02 -8.71
N ILE A 29 -9.06 -1.92 -9.90
CA ILE A 29 -9.92 -0.79 -10.27
C ILE A 29 -11.07 -0.64 -9.27
N GLU A 30 -11.74 -1.74 -8.90
CA GLU A 30 -12.79 -1.74 -7.87
C GLU A 30 -12.29 -1.15 -6.54
N MET A 31 -11.16 -1.64 -6.05
CA MET A 31 -10.59 -1.16 -4.78
C MET A 31 -10.08 0.29 -4.86
N ALA A 32 -9.57 0.71 -6.03
CA ALA A 32 -9.15 2.08 -6.25
C ALA A 32 -10.36 3.04 -6.23
N GLU A 33 -11.48 2.66 -6.86
CA GLU A 33 -12.74 3.40 -6.75
C GLU A 33 -13.21 3.50 -5.27
N GLU A 34 -13.17 2.40 -4.52
CA GLU A 34 -13.49 2.42 -3.08
C GLU A 34 -12.60 3.41 -2.32
N PHE A 35 -11.30 3.42 -2.60
CA PHE A 35 -10.32 4.30 -1.96
C PHE A 35 -10.53 5.77 -2.30
N TYR A 36 -10.62 6.10 -3.60
CA TYR A 36 -10.73 7.47 -4.08
C TYR A 36 -12.12 8.11 -3.86
N ASN A 37 -13.12 7.31 -3.48
CA ASN A 37 -14.41 7.79 -2.99
C ASN A 37 -14.51 7.79 -1.45
N SER A 38 -13.40 7.57 -0.74
CA SER A 38 -13.34 7.56 0.73
C SER A 38 -12.81 8.88 1.28
N PRO A 39 -13.04 9.19 2.58
CA PRO A 39 -12.46 10.37 3.23
C PRO A 39 -10.94 10.34 3.40
N ALA A 40 -10.25 9.30 2.92
CA ALA A 40 -8.80 9.19 3.02
C ALA A 40 -8.04 10.01 1.96
N VAL A 41 -8.76 10.54 0.96
CA VAL A 41 -8.21 11.33 -0.14
C VAL A 41 -8.98 12.64 -0.31
N LEU A 42 -8.33 13.64 -0.90
CA LEU A 42 -8.92 14.98 -1.08
C LEU A 42 -10.00 15.01 -2.17
N HIS A 43 -9.84 14.23 -3.24
CA HIS A 43 -10.74 14.24 -4.39
C HIS A 43 -10.87 12.84 -4.98
N SER A 44 -12.06 12.55 -5.55
CA SER A 44 -12.22 11.43 -6.48
C SER A 44 -11.51 11.74 -7.80
N ILE A 45 -11.09 10.70 -8.51
CA ILE A 45 -10.48 10.81 -9.82
C ILE A 45 -11.23 9.94 -10.83
N PRO A 46 -11.17 10.26 -12.15
CA PRO A 46 -11.82 9.45 -13.18
C PRO A 46 -11.31 8.01 -13.19
N ILE A 47 -12.20 7.05 -13.40
CA ILE A 47 -11.87 5.60 -13.45
C ILE A 47 -10.79 5.27 -14.50
N SER A 48 -10.72 6.07 -15.58
CA SER A 48 -9.66 5.92 -16.59
C SER A 48 -8.27 6.04 -16.00
N ARG A 49 -8.06 6.91 -14.99
CA ARG A 49 -6.76 7.06 -14.32
C ARG A 49 -6.35 5.82 -13.54
N HIS A 50 -7.31 5.08 -12.98
CA HIS A 50 -7.01 3.79 -12.34
C HIS A 50 -6.55 2.77 -13.37
N SER A 51 -7.20 2.73 -14.53
CA SER A 51 -6.81 1.86 -15.66
C SER A 51 -5.41 2.20 -16.17
N ASP A 52 -5.12 3.48 -16.38
CA ASP A 52 -3.81 3.96 -16.84
C ASP A 52 -2.71 3.64 -15.83
N THR A 53 -3.00 3.80 -14.53
CA THR A 53 -2.09 3.44 -13.43
C THR A 53 -1.77 1.95 -13.44
N PHE A 54 -2.79 1.11 -13.60
CA PHE A 54 -2.58 -0.34 -13.67
C PHE A 54 -1.73 -0.72 -14.87
N ASP A 55 -2.01 -0.15 -16.05
CA ASP A 55 -1.25 -0.41 -17.26
C ASP A 55 0.22 0.02 -17.14
N GLU A 56 0.49 1.17 -16.50
CA GLU A 56 1.86 1.62 -16.23
C GLU A 56 2.61 0.66 -15.29
N ILE A 57 1.93 0.14 -14.26
CA ILE A 57 2.51 -0.82 -13.33
C ILE A 57 2.84 -2.15 -14.04
N ILE A 58 1.89 -2.70 -14.80
CA ILE A 58 2.05 -4.00 -15.48
C ILE A 58 3.08 -3.94 -16.59
N LYS A 59 3.16 -2.82 -17.29
CA LYS A 59 4.21 -2.58 -18.29
C LYS A 59 5.62 -2.73 -17.75
N GLY A 60 5.79 -2.65 -16.43
CA GLY A 60 7.09 -2.85 -15.79
C GLY A 60 8.04 -1.68 -15.98
N GLY A 61 7.52 -0.46 -16.05
CA GLY A 61 8.30 0.77 -16.11
C GLY A 61 9.10 1.04 -14.84
N CYS A 62 9.90 2.10 -14.87
CA CYS A 62 10.70 2.51 -13.72
C CYS A 62 9.94 3.40 -12.73
N TYR A 63 8.71 3.81 -13.05
CA TYR A 63 7.97 4.80 -12.27
C TYR A 63 7.19 4.20 -11.12
N LEU A 64 6.38 3.17 -11.38
CA LEU A 64 5.44 2.63 -10.42
C LEU A 64 5.66 1.15 -10.15
N ASP A 65 5.43 0.79 -8.89
CA ASP A 65 5.31 -0.59 -8.43
C ASP A 65 3.94 -0.79 -7.75
N GLY A 66 3.24 -1.88 -8.11
CA GLY A 66 1.94 -2.23 -7.53
C GLY A 66 2.01 -3.49 -6.66
N TYR A 67 1.30 -3.46 -5.54
CA TYR A 67 1.25 -4.54 -4.55
C TYR A 67 -0.20 -4.90 -4.23
N MET A 68 -0.50 -6.19 -4.22
CA MET A 68 -1.76 -6.74 -3.75
C MET A 68 -1.59 -7.28 -2.34
N PHE A 69 -2.48 -6.91 -1.43
CA PHE A 69 -2.61 -7.55 -0.12
C PHE A 69 -3.67 -8.63 -0.19
N GLU A 70 -3.35 -9.77 0.37
CA GLU A 70 -4.28 -10.89 0.50
C GLU A 70 -4.43 -11.28 1.97
N TYR A 71 -5.65 -11.63 2.34
CA TYR A 71 -5.99 -12.17 3.64
C TYR A 71 -6.83 -13.44 3.45
N GLU A 72 -6.33 -14.57 3.93
CA GLU A 72 -6.98 -15.89 3.74
C GLU A 72 -7.34 -16.18 2.27
N GLY A 73 -6.43 -15.80 1.36
CA GLY A 73 -6.59 -16.01 -0.08
C GLY A 73 -7.53 -15.03 -0.79
N GLN A 74 -8.06 -14.03 -0.07
CA GLN A 74 -8.94 -13.00 -0.65
C GLN A 74 -8.19 -11.67 -0.85
N PRO A 75 -8.42 -10.95 -1.96
CA PRO A 75 -7.90 -9.61 -2.16
C PRO A 75 -8.42 -8.66 -1.07
N ALA A 76 -7.51 -8.15 -0.26
CA ALA A 76 -7.83 -7.38 0.94
C ALA A 76 -7.47 -5.89 0.83
N GLY A 77 -6.69 -5.51 -0.18
CA GLY A 77 -6.24 -4.15 -0.38
C GLY A 77 -5.12 -4.06 -1.41
N PHE A 78 -4.62 -2.87 -1.63
CA PHE A 78 -3.51 -2.64 -2.55
C PHE A 78 -2.58 -1.54 -2.04
N GLY A 79 -1.36 -1.51 -2.60
CA GLY A 79 -0.39 -0.42 -2.45
C GLY A 79 0.20 -0.04 -3.80
N VAL A 80 0.37 1.24 -4.04
CA VAL A 80 1.10 1.77 -5.19
C VAL A 80 2.26 2.61 -4.69
N THR A 81 3.43 2.41 -5.26
CA THR A 81 4.63 3.16 -4.89
C THR A 81 5.34 3.72 -6.11
N ALA A 82 5.89 4.93 -5.98
CA ALA A 82 6.73 5.56 -6.99
C ALA A 82 8.19 5.62 -6.52
N LYS A 83 9.12 5.61 -7.47
CA LYS A 83 10.55 5.63 -7.18
C LYS A 83 11.20 6.90 -7.74
N THR A 84 11.97 7.57 -6.90
CA THR A 84 12.76 8.75 -7.28
C THR A 84 14.18 8.65 -6.72
N TYR A 85 15.08 9.50 -7.19
CA TYR A 85 16.37 9.74 -6.56
C TYR A 85 16.38 11.10 -5.87
N SER A 86 16.77 11.13 -4.60
CA SER A 86 16.86 12.40 -3.84
C SER A 86 18.31 12.76 -3.57
N PRO A 87 18.79 13.93 -4.07
CA PRO A 87 20.12 14.46 -3.71
C PRO A 87 20.28 14.65 -2.19
N GLU A 88 19.23 15.15 -1.53
CA GLU A 88 19.23 15.39 -0.08
C GLU A 88 19.39 14.08 0.72
N ALA A 89 18.70 13.01 0.31
CA ALA A 89 18.82 11.71 0.96
C ALA A 89 20.08 10.95 0.51
N GLY A 90 20.68 11.31 -0.61
CA GLY A 90 21.85 10.65 -1.19
C GLY A 90 21.52 9.26 -1.74
N GLY A 91 20.30 9.05 -2.26
CA GLY A 91 19.91 7.74 -2.78
C GLY A 91 18.45 7.67 -3.23
N ILE A 92 17.99 6.43 -3.38
CA ILE A 92 16.62 6.14 -3.79
C ILE A 92 15.64 6.53 -2.68
N VAL A 93 14.54 7.15 -3.10
CA VAL A 93 13.38 7.44 -2.27
C VAL A 93 12.17 6.75 -2.87
N ILE A 94 11.43 6.03 -2.05
CA ILE A 94 10.14 5.47 -2.43
C ILE A 94 9.04 6.36 -1.85
N TRP A 95 8.13 6.79 -2.70
CA TRP A 95 6.86 7.40 -2.34
C TRP A 95 5.79 6.33 -2.29
N VAL A 96 5.09 6.23 -1.18
CA VAL A 96 3.84 5.46 -1.10
C VAL A 96 2.74 6.38 -1.57
N GLU A 97 2.33 6.20 -2.82
CA GLU A 97 1.27 6.98 -3.48
C GLU A 97 -0.08 6.59 -2.91
N ASP A 98 -0.38 5.28 -2.95
CA ASP A 98 -1.62 4.72 -2.42
C ASP A 98 -1.34 3.57 -1.45
N LEU A 99 -2.09 3.53 -0.36
CA LEU A 99 -2.15 2.40 0.56
C LEU A 99 -3.59 2.22 1.05
N TYR A 100 -4.26 1.24 0.51
CA TYR A 100 -5.65 0.96 0.81
C TYR A 100 -5.84 -0.46 1.35
N ILE A 101 -6.58 -0.58 2.44
CA ILE A 101 -7.07 -1.86 2.97
C ILE A 101 -8.58 -1.75 3.12
N ARG A 102 -9.30 -2.70 2.54
CA ARG A 102 -10.75 -2.81 2.65
C ARG A 102 -11.18 -2.85 4.11
N PRO A 103 -12.28 -2.20 4.49
CA PRO A 103 -12.71 -2.02 5.89
C PRO A 103 -12.73 -3.32 6.71
N GLN A 104 -13.23 -4.41 6.12
CA GLN A 104 -13.35 -5.72 6.78
C GLN A 104 -12.01 -6.40 7.08
N PHE A 105 -10.93 -5.97 6.43
CA PHE A 105 -9.57 -6.50 6.62
C PHE A 105 -8.65 -5.56 7.40
N ARG A 106 -9.15 -4.43 7.87
CA ARG A 106 -8.37 -3.47 8.67
C ARG A 106 -8.01 -4.05 10.04
N SER A 107 -7.01 -3.43 10.69
CA SER A 107 -6.49 -3.84 12.01
C SER A 107 -5.91 -5.25 12.08
N LYS A 108 -5.67 -5.88 10.94
CA LYS A 108 -5.03 -7.20 10.81
C LYS A 108 -3.53 -7.13 10.47
N GLY A 109 -2.97 -5.92 10.45
CA GLY A 109 -1.53 -5.70 10.20
C GLY A 109 -1.12 -5.71 8.72
N LEU A 110 -2.07 -5.74 7.78
CA LEU A 110 -1.77 -5.80 6.34
C LEU A 110 -0.98 -4.58 5.85
N GLY A 111 -1.37 -3.37 6.24
CA GLY A 111 -0.66 -2.16 5.80
C GLY A 111 0.82 -2.12 6.22
N ARG A 112 1.19 -2.80 7.31
CA ARG A 112 2.58 -2.93 7.76
C ARG A 112 3.41 -3.78 6.78
N LEU A 113 2.81 -4.77 6.13
CA LEU A 113 3.49 -5.67 5.21
C LEU A 113 4.15 -4.92 4.04
N LEU A 114 3.56 -3.80 3.57
CA LEU A 114 4.16 -2.99 2.51
C LEU A 114 5.54 -2.47 2.94
N PHE A 115 5.62 -1.88 4.13
CA PHE A 115 6.87 -1.30 4.61
C PHE A 115 7.93 -2.36 4.86
N GLU A 116 7.54 -3.50 5.45
CA GLU A 116 8.42 -4.66 5.62
C GLU A 116 8.94 -5.21 4.28
N GLU A 117 8.08 -5.23 3.25
CA GLU A 117 8.45 -5.64 1.90
C GLU A 117 9.44 -4.67 1.26
N LEU A 118 9.17 -3.36 1.37
CA LEU A 118 10.05 -2.31 0.83
C LEU A 118 11.42 -2.29 1.50
N GLU A 119 11.48 -2.54 2.81
CA GLU A 119 12.74 -2.57 3.57
C GLU A 119 13.56 -3.84 3.28
N ARG A 120 12.90 -4.98 3.13
CA ARG A 120 13.56 -6.28 2.95
C ARG A 120 14.01 -6.53 1.50
N ASN A 121 13.14 -6.21 0.54
CA ASN A 121 13.33 -6.53 -0.88
C ASN A 121 13.54 -5.28 -1.75
N GLY A 122 13.72 -4.12 -1.11
CA GLY A 122 13.96 -2.85 -1.78
C GLY A 122 15.34 -2.74 -2.42
N ASP A 123 15.54 -1.69 -3.19
CA ASP A 123 16.84 -1.34 -3.76
C ASP A 123 17.85 -1.10 -2.61
N PRO A 124 19.06 -1.70 -2.65
CA PRO A 124 20.07 -1.50 -1.60
C PRO A 124 20.50 -0.03 -1.45
N ARG A 125 20.19 0.82 -2.43
CA ARG A 125 20.39 2.27 -2.39
C ARG A 125 19.20 3.03 -1.77
N LEU A 126 18.16 2.32 -1.28
CA LEU A 126 17.01 2.93 -0.62
C LEU A 126 17.47 3.67 0.65
N LYS A 127 17.16 4.98 0.71
CA LYS A 127 17.54 5.86 1.82
C LYS A 127 16.33 6.44 2.55
N ARG A 128 15.17 6.48 1.90
CA ARG A 128 13.99 7.11 2.48
C ARG A 128 12.72 6.52 1.88
N ILE A 129 11.70 6.36 2.72
CA ILE A 129 10.31 6.13 2.30
C ILE A 129 9.51 7.37 2.70
N ARG A 130 8.69 7.88 1.79
CA ARG A 130 7.81 9.03 2.00
C ARG A 130 6.36 8.66 1.70
N LEU A 131 5.46 9.36 2.34
CA LEU A 131 4.02 9.28 2.09
C LEU A 131 3.36 10.60 2.45
N GLU A 132 2.16 10.78 1.96
CA GLU A 132 1.25 11.83 2.37
C GLU A 132 0.09 11.20 3.14
N VAL A 133 -0.45 11.91 4.09
CA VAL A 133 -1.58 11.46 4.89
C VAL A 133 -2.42 12.64 5.33
N GLU A 134 -3.73 12.53 5.12
CA GLU A 134 -4.70 13.50 5.61
C GLU A 134 -4.62 13.63 7.14
N GLU A 135 -4.64 14.87 7.66
CA GLU A 135 -4.54 15.16 9.09
C GLU A 135 -5.64 14.48 9.93
N GLY A 136 -6.83 14.30 9.33
CA GLY A 136 -7.95 13.60 9.95
C GLY A 136 -7.79 12.07 10.00
N ASN A 137 -6.84 11.50 9.26
CA ASN A 137 -6.62 10.05 9.22
C ASN A 137 -5.77 9.55 10.40
N ILE A 138 -6.30 9.70 11.62
CA ILE A 138 -5.60 9.42 12.88
C ILE A 138 -5.11 7.97 12.96
N LYS A 139 -5.86 7.00 12.40
CA LYS A 139 -5.47 5.59 12.41
C LYS A 139 -4.23 5.34 11.55
N ALA A 140 -4.16 5.92 10.35
CA ALA A 140 -3.01 5.83 9.46
C ALA A 140 -1.79 6.54 10.08
N ILE A 141 -1.98 7.76 10.59
CA ILE A 141 -0.92 8.52 11.28
C ILE A 141 -0.34 7.71 12.45
N SER A 142 -1.20 7.07 13.25
CA SER A 142 -0.77 6.21 14.35
C SER A 142 0.06 5.00 13.87
N LEU A 143 -0.33 4.38 12.75
CA LEU A 143 0.45 3.31 12.14
C LEU A 143 1.84 3.82 11.72
N TYR A 144 1.89 4.90 10.96
CA TYR A 144 3.14 5.46 10.44
C TYR A 144 4.10 5.87 11.55
N LYS A 145 3.59 6.50 12.61
CA LYS A 145 4.41 6.83 13.80
C LYS A 145 5.03 5.57 14.45
N ARG A 146 4.27 4.46 14.57
CA ARG A 146 4.81 3.19 15.09
C ARG A 146 5.86 2.57 14.18
N LEU A 147 5.80 2.85 12.88
CA LEU A 147 6.78 2.42 11.88
C LEU A 147 7.98 3.37 11.78
N GLY A 148 8.08 4.39 12.65
CA GLY A 148 9.20 5.32 12.68
C GLY A 148 9.08 6.53 11.74
N PHE A 149 7.94 6.73 11.10
CA PHE A 149 7.71 7.92 10.29
C PHE A 149 7.58 9.16 11.18
N ARG A 150 8.11 10.26 10.69
CA ARG A 150 8.01 11.59 11.32
C ARG A 150 7.51 12.61 10.32
N HIS A 151 6.88 13.65 10.83
CA HIS A 151 6.47 14.77 10.00
C HIS A 151 7.68 15.42 9.33
N LEU A 152 7.55 15.75 8.05
CA LEU A 152 8.54 16.50 7.30
C LEU A 152 8.05 17.95 7.15
N PRO A 153 8.83 18.96 7.59
CA PRO A 153 8.35 20.37 7.64
C PRO A 153 8.45 21.10 6.31
N TYR A 154 8.17 20.41 5.20
CA TYR A 154 8.09 21.01 3.87
C TYR A 154 6.64 21.11 3.41
N GLY A 155 6.25 22.31 2.96
CA GLY A 155 4.98 22.48 2.24
C GLY A 155 5.09 21.92 0.83
N GLN A 156 3.98 21.47 0.31
CA GLN A 156 3.87 21.01 -1.09
C GLN A 156 3.15 22.08 -1.93
N MET A 157 3.56 22.19 -3.19
CA MET A 157 2.91 23.03 -4.18
C MET A 157 2.72 22.22 -5.45
N VAL A 158 1.56 22.35 -6.10
CA VAL A 158 1.22 21.65 -7.35
C VAL A 158 0.88 22.66 -8.44
N LYS A 159 1.21 22.32 -9.67
CA LYS A 159 0.74 22.98 -10.88
C LYS A 159 0.29 21.90 -11.85
N GLU A 160 -1.00 21.90 -12.14
CA GLU A 160 -1.56 21.02 -13.18
C GLU A 160 -1.19 21.53 -14.58
N LEU A 161 -0.98 20.59 -15.54
CA LEU A 161 -0.58 20.87 -16.94
C LEU A 161 -1.62 20.38 -17.92
#